data_95262a4bbf948f87ba51bd3f32ac8a70
#
_entry.id   95262a4bbf948f87ba51bd3f32ac8a70
#
_cell.length_a   1.000
_cell.length_b   1.000
_cell.length_c   1.000
_cell.angle_alpha   90.00
_cell.angle_beta   90.00
_cell.angle_gamma   90.00
#
_symmetry.space_group_name_H-M   'P 1'
#
loop_
_entity.id
_entity.type
_entity.pdbx_description
1 polymer ?
#
loop_
_entity_poly.entity_id
_entity_poly.type
_entity_poly.pdbx_seq_one_letter_code
_entity_poly.pdbx_strand_id
1 'polypeptide(L)'
;KLDRWILVESCKQLHNFITQYPEAKLIVNLNKAVLLHDRTFPEFISKLITIVRSKLTHPLILQFSEEDLTQNISDAQKHIAQLRQFGAEVSLRDFGNSIYSESAARQLDVNCLTLHLSLTKMLQSEQSTQELQEKIQMFHEIKPVEIMLRDLNDMTLFANAWNVDARFIQGDYFQKKLDHLIDVQDQ
;
A
#
# COMPACT_ATOMS: atom_id res chain seq x y z
N LYS A 1 11.82 10.27 -10.92
CA LYS A 1 12.43 11.03 -9.83
C LYS A 1 11.35 11.46 -8.85
N LEU A 2 11.58 11.21 -7.57
CA LEU A 2 10.65 11.59 -6.51
C LEU A 2 10.67 13.10 -6.32
N ASP A 3 9.49 13.73 -6.43
CA ASP A 3 9.35 15.15 -6.15
C ASP A 3 9.01 15.36 -4.67
N ARG A 4 10.02 15.70 -3.90
CA ARG A 4 9.88 15.88 -2.45
C ARG A 4 8.99 17.05 -2.07
N TRP A 5 9.01 18.10 -2.86
CA TRP A 5 8.15 19.26 -2.61
C TRP A 5 6.68 18.90 -2.73
N ILE A 6 6.33 18.13 -3.77
CA ILE A 6 4.96 17.67 -3.97
C ILE A 6 4.51 16.80 -2.78
N LEU A 7 5.38 15.92 -2.30
CA LEU A 7 5.06 15.08 -1.14
C LEU A 7 4.84 15.89 0.12
N VAL A 8 5.67 16.91 0.36
CA VAL A 8 5.50 17.80 1.52
C VAL A 8 4.14 18.48 1.47
N GLU A 9 3.79 19.06 0.32
CA GLU A 9 2.50 19.74 0.15
C GLU A 9 1.33 18.77 0.27
N SER A 10 1.47 17.57 -0.28
CA SER A 10 0.44 16.52 -0.16
C SER A 10 0.21 16.12 1.29
N CYS A 11 1.28 16.01 2.07
CA CYS A 11 1.17 15.70 3.49
C CYS A 11 0.52 16.83 4.29
N LYS A 12 0.78 18.08 3.94
CA LYS A 12 0.09 19.22 4.55
C LYS A 12 -1.41 19.18 4.28
N GLN A 13 -1.79 18.86 3.05
CA GLN A 13 -3.19 18.72 2.69
C GLN A 13 -3.83 17.51 3.39
N LEU A 14 -3.12 16.40 3.47
CA LEU A 14 -3.59 15.23 4.19
C LEU A 14 -3.82 15.54 5.67
N HIS A 15 -2.94 16.30 6.29
CA HIS A 15 -3.10 16.72 7.67
C HIS A 15 -4.43 17.47 7.89
N ASN A 16 -4.77 18.39 6.99
CA ASN A 16 -6.04 19.10 7.03
C ASN A 16 -7.23 18.17 6.74
N PHE A 17 -7.07 17.25 5.81
CA PHE A 17 -8.10 16.30 5.43
C PHE A 17 -8.45 15.32 6.56
N ILE A 18 -7.47 14.87 7.32
CA ILE A 18 -7.65 13.96 8.45
C ILE A 18 -8.53 14.58 9.54
N THR A 19 -8.55 15.91 9.66
CA THR A 19 -9.42 16.59 10.63
C THR A 19 -10.89 16.21 10.40
N GLN A 20 -11.31 16.06 9.15
CA GLN A 20 -12.68 15.66 8.79
C GLN A 20 -12.80 14.15 8.58
N TYR A 21 -11.74 13.49 8.16
CA TYR A 21 -11.70 12.08 7.83
C TYR A 21 -10.52 11.40 8.54
N PRO A 22 -10.68 11.07 9.84
CA PRO A 22 -9.57 10.59 10.67
C PRO A 22 -8.90 9.30 10.17
N GLU A 23 -9.59 8.52 9.33
CA GLU A 23 -9.06 7.26 8.80
C GLU A 23 -8.42 7.42 7.43
N ALA A 24 -8.35 8.64 6.89
CA ALA A 24 -7.73 8.88 5.59
C ALA A 24 -6.24 8.57 5.62
N LYS A 25 -5.77 7.96 4.55
CA LYS A 25 -4.35 7.63 4.36
C LYS A 25 -3.89 8.09 2.99
N LEU A 26 -2.64 8.48 2.90
CA LEU A 26 -1.97 8.80 1.64
C LEU A 26 -1.09 7.63 1.24
N ILE A 27 -1.37 7.05 0.07
CA ILE A 27 -0.55 5.99 -0.49
C ILE A 27 0.39 6.62 -1.51
N VAL A 28 1.69 6.44 -1.28
CA VAL A 28 2.73 6.96 -2.17
C VAL A 28 3.40 5.77 -2.86
N ASN A 29 3.27 5.71 -4.19
CA ASN A 29 3.94 4.69 -4.98
C ASN A 29 5.38 5.11 -5.25
N LEU A 30 6.31 4.26 -4.86
CA LEU A 30 7.74 4.52 -4.96
C LEU A 30 8.44 3.41 -5.73
N ASN A 31 9.56 3.75 -6.36
CA ASN A 31 10.41 2.76 -7.01
C ASN A 31 11.50 2.27 -6.05
N LYS A 32 12.14 1.16 -6.41
CA LYS A 32 13.18 0.54 -5.59
C LYS A 32 14.40 1.45 -5.39
N ALA A 33 14.70 2.32 -6.35
CA ALA A 33 15.87 3.19 -6.25
C ALA A 33 15.75 4.17 -5.08
N VAL A 34 14.54 4.67 -4.79
CA VAL A 34 14.31 5.54 -3.65
C VAL A 34 14.58 4.81 -2.34
N LEU A 35 14.08 3.57 -2.24
CA LEU A 35 14.27 2.75 -1.04
C LEU A 35 15.72 2.35 -0.83
N LEU A 36 16.37 1.86 -1.89
CA LEU A 36 17.66 1.18 -1.79
C LEU A 36 18.86 2.13 -1.90
N HIS A 37 18.72 3.25 -2.60
CA HIS A 37 19.85 4.09 -2.97
C HIS A 37 19.76 5.53 -2.49
N ASP A 38 18.60 6.01 -2.07
CA ASP A 38 18.46 7.37 -1.56
C ASP A 38 18.71 7.39 -0.06
N ARG A 39 19.92 7.78 0.33
CA ARG A 39 20.35 7.81 1.73
C ARG A 39 19.63 8.83 2.59
N THR A 40 19.07 9.87 1.98
CA THR A 40 18.36 10.92 2.70
C THR A 40 16.87 10.66 2.82
N PHE A 41 16.38 9.60 2.19
CA PHE A 41 14.97 9.28 2.15
C PHE A 41 14.38 8.99 3.54
N PRO A 42 15.01 8.19 4.42
CA PRO A 42 14.44 7.94 5.76
C PRO A 42 14.26 9.21 6.59
N GLU A 43 15.22 10.13 6.54
CA GLU A 43 15.10 11.41 7.22
C GLU A 43 13.96 12.25 6.66
N PHE A 44 13.82 12.23 5.34
CA PHE A 44 12.72 12.92 4.67
C PHE A 44 11.36 12.36 5.10
N ILE A 45 11.23 11.04 5.19
CA ILE A 45 10.00 10.39 5.67
C ILE A 45 9.69 10.78 7.11
N SER A 46 10.71 10.85 7.96
CA SER A 46 10.54 11.32 9.34
C SER A 46 9.93 12.72 9.39
N LYS A 47 10.37 13.61 8.50
CA LYS A 47 9.79 14.96 8.40
C LYS A 47 8.34 14.93 7.93
N LEU A 48 8.00 14.08 6.97
CA LEU A 48 6.63 13.94 6.49
C LEU A 48 5.71 13.43 7.60
N ILE A 49 6.15 12.45 8.36
CA ILE A 49 5.39 11.91 9.49
C ILE A 49 5.10 13.01 10.52
N THR A 50 6.08 13.87 10.78
CA THR A 50 5.91 15.01 11.69
C THR A 50 4.84 15.97 11.19
N ILE A 51 4.78 16.23 9.88
CA ILE A 51 3.78 17.11 9.26
C ILE A 51 2.37 16.50 9.40
N VAL A 52 2.24 15.22 9.11
CA VAL A 52 0.91 14.59 9.03
C VAL A 52 0.27 14.40 10.40
N ARG A 53 0.99 14.04 11.40
CA ARG A 53 0.56 13.80 12.78
C ARG A 53 -0.87 13.26 12.92
N SER A 54 -0.98 11.98 13.13
CA SER A 54 -2.25 11.37 13.53
C SER A 54 -2.03 10.60 14.82
N LYS A 55 -2.97 10.71 15.76
CA LYS A 55 -2.93 9.95 17.00
C LYS A 55 -3.55 8.57 16.85
N LEU A 56 -4.32 8.35 15.80
CA LEU A 56 -5.15 7.16 15.66
C LEU A 56 -4.61 6.18 14.64
N THR A 57 -3.92 6.67 13.62
CA THR A 57 -3.47 5.83 12.50
C THR A 57 -2.11 6.30 12.00
N HIS A 58 -1.45 5.44 11.22
CA HIS A 58 -0.29 5.83 10.43
C HIS A 58 -0.80 6.28 9.06
N PRO A 59 -0.93 7.59 8.80
CA PRO A 59 -1.61 8.06 7.61
C PRO A 59 -0.77 7.99 6.34
N LEU A 60 0.53 7.73 6.45
CA LEU A 60 1.42 7.65 5.30
C LEU A 60 1.78 6.20 5.02
N ILE A 61 1.39 5.71 3.83
CA ILE A 61 1.72 4.36 3.36
C ILE A 61 2.67 4.50 2.18
N LEU A 62 3.84 3.88 2.30
CA LEU A 62 4.84 3.83 1.23
C LEU A 62 4.70 2.50 0.51
N GLN A 63 4.40 2.55 -0.78
CA GLN A 63 4.06 1.36 -1.55
C GLN A 63 5.11 1.07 -2.61
N PHE A 64 5.61 -0.17 -2.62
CA PHE A 64 6.64 -0.64 -3.54
C PHE A 64 6.14 -1.88 -4.28
N SER A 65 6.65 -2.10 -5.48
CA SER A 65 6.36 -3.31 -6.25
C SER A 65 6.98 -4.54 -5.59
N GLU A 66 6.19 -5.60 -5.42
CA GLU A 66 6.70 -6.88 -4.93
C GLU A 66 7.88 -7.36 -5.76
N GLU A 67 7.78 -7.30 -7.09
CA GLU A 67 8.84 -7.74 -7.99
C GLU A 67 10.15 -7.00 -7.74
N ASP A 68 10.09 -5.67 -7.60
CA ASP A 68 11.26 -4.85 -7.37
C ASP A 68 11.98 -5.23 -6.07
N LEU A 69 11.24 -5.46 -5.01
CA LEU A 69 11.82 -5.74 -3.71
C LEU A 69 12.30 -7.19 -3.59
N THR A 70 11.65 -8.12 -4.28
CA THR A 70 12.05 -9.52 -4.27
C THR A 70 13.44 -9.71 -4.84
N GLN A 71 13.82 -8.91 -5.84
CA GLN A 71 15.16 -8.95 -6.43
C GLN A 71 16.26 -8.48 -5.49
N ASN A 72 15.92 -7.73 -4.44
CA ASN A 72 16.85 -7.12 -3.50
C ASN A 72 16.37 -7.30 -2.05
N ILE A 73 15.88 -8.47 -1.73
CA ILE A 73 15.08 -8.71 -0.52
C ILE A 73 15.84 -8.40 0.78
N SER A 74 17.12 -8.73 0.84
CA SER A 74 17.92 -8.50 2.03
C SER A 74 18.09 -7.00 2.33
N ASP A 75 18.41 -6.21 1.31
CA ASP A 75 18.54 -4.77 1.46
C ASP A 75 17.18 -4.11 1.70
N ALA A 76 16.15 -4.57 0.99
CA ALA A 76 14.80 -4.08 1.19
C ALA A 76 14.32 -4.28 2.62
N GLN A 77 14.61 -5.44 3.20
CA GLN A 77 14.25 -5.76 4.58
C GLN A 77 14.81 -4.76 5.57
N LYS A 78 16.07 -4.39 5.41
CA LYS A 78 16.74 -3.42 6.29
C LYS A 78 16.12 -2.03 6.16
N HIS A 79 15.90 -1.59 4.93
CA HIS A 79 15.37 -0.24 4.67
C HIS A 79 13.90 -0.11 5.07
N ILE A 80 13.11 -1.16 4.87
CA ILE A 80 11.72 -1.18 5.32
C ILE A 80 11.64 -1.09 6.85
N ALA A 81 12.45 -1.86 7.55
CA ALA A 81 12.49 -1.81 9.01
C ALA A 81 12.80 -0.39 9.51
N GLN A 82 13.72 0.30 8.86
CA GLN A 82 14.06 1.67 9.21
C GLN A 82 12.90 2.64 8.97
N LEU A 83 12.21 2.53 7.85
CA LEU A 83 11.06 3.39 7.54
C LEU A 83 9.93 3.18 8.55
N ARG A 84 9.70 1.94 8.95
CA ARG A 84 8.69 1.64 9.96
C ARG A 84 9.05 2.20 11.33
N GLN A 85 10.32 2.21 11.68
CA GLN A 85 10.78 2.85 12.93
C GLN A 85 10.45 4.33 12.95
N PHE A 86 10.45 5.00 11.79
CA PHE A 86 10.08 6.39 11.69
C PHE A 86 8.56 6.61 11.67
N GLY A 87 7.76 5.56 11.66
CA GLY A 87 6.31 5.67 11.78
C GLY A 87 5.54 5.57 10.46
N ALA A 88 6.22 5.24 9.34
CA ALA A 88 5.53 4.98 8.09
C ALA A 88 5.01 3.54 8.05
N GLU A 89 3.89 3.34 7.37
CA GLU A 89 3.46 2.01 6.97
C GLU A 89 4.02 1.68 5.60
N VAL A 90 4.26 0.41 5.33
CA VAL A 90 4.80 -0.06 4.05
C VAL A 90 3.86 -1.08 3.45
N SER A 91 3.63 -0.95 2.16
CA SER A 91 2.77 -1.86 1.39
C SER A 91 3.53 -2.40 0.18
N LEU A 92 3.23 -3.65 -0.19
CA LEU A 92 3.62 -4.21 -1.48
C LEU A 92 2.44 -4.12 -2.43
N ARG A 93 2.68 -3.61 -3.64
CA ARG A 93 1.68 -3.62 -4.71
C ARG A 93 1.95 -4.76 -5.68
N ASP A 94 0.93 -5.09 -6.48
CA ASP A 94 0.99 -6.17 -7.46
C ASP A 94 1.43 -7.49 -6.84
N PHE A 95 0.92 -7.75 -5.63
CA PHE A 95 1.33 -8.86 -4.78
C PHE A 95 0.55 -10.12 -5.12
N GLY A 96 1.23 -11.26 -5.01
CA GLY A 96 0.57 -12.57 -5.01
C GLY A 96 0.59 -13.30 -6.34
N ASN A 97 1.20 -12.71 -7.39
CA ASN A 97 1.26 -13.29 -8.73
C ASN A 97 2.62 -13.94 -9.04
N SER A 98 3.43 -14.20 -8.04
CA SER A 98 4.78 -14.74 -8.21
C SER A 98 4.98 -15.95 -7.31
N ILE A 99 5.85 -16.86 -7.72
CA ILE A 99 6.29 -17.98 -6.88
C ILE A 99 7.04 -17.47 -5.65
N TYR A 100 7.51 -16.23 -5.68
CA TYR A 100 8.26 -15.62 -4.57
C TYR A 100 7.37 -14.82 -3.61
N SER A 101 6.06 -14.70 -3.88
CA SER A 101 5.15 -13.87 -3.09
C SER A 101 5.10 -14.27 -1.62
N GLU A 102 4.98 -15.55 -1.35
CA GLU A 102 4.94 -16.05 0.03
C GLU A 102 6.25 -15.74 0.78
N SER A 103 7.38 -15.97 0.14
CA SER A 103 8.69 -15.67 0.72
C SER A 103 8.85 -14.17 0.98
N ALA A 104 8.42 -13.33 0.07
CA ALA A 104 8.44 -11.87 0.24
C ALA A 104 7.59 -11.45 1.43
N ALA A 105 6.38 -12.00 1.57
CA ALA A 105 5.51 -11.70 2.69
C ALA A 105 6.12 -12.11 4.03
N ARG A 106 6.85 -13.23 4.06
CA ARG A 106 7.52 -13.70 5.28
C ARG A 106 8.70 -12.83 5.66
N GLN A 107 9.50 -12.41 4.69
CA GLN A 107 10.79 -11.76 4.94
C GLN A 107 10.68 -10.24 5.06
N LEU A 108 9.72 -9.61 4.39
CA LEU A 108 9.55 -8.16 4.43
C LEU A 108 8.53 -7.78 5.51
N ASP A 109 8.90 -6.85 6.35
CA ASP A 109 8.08 -6.39 7.46
C ASP A 109 7.09 -5.31 6.97
N VAL A 110 6.13 -5.73 6.15
CA VAL A 110 5.12 -4.85 5.57
C VAL A 110 3.82 -4.89 6.36
N ASN A 111 3.03 -3.82 6.22
CA ASN A 111 1.75 -3.67 6.90
C ASN A 111 0.57 -4.05 6.02
N CYS A 112 0.74 -3.89 4.70
CA CYS A 112 -0.33 -4.08 3.73
C CYS A 112 0.18 -4.82 2.50
N LEU A 113 -0.71 -5.58 1.88
CA LEU A 113 -0.48 -6.22 0.59
C LEU A 113 -1.61 -5.83 -0.35
N THR A 114 -1.29 -5.11 -1.42
CA THR A 114 -2.24 -4.79 -2.48
C THR A 114 -2.13 -5.85 -3.56
N LEU A 115 -3.20 -6.60 -3.78
CA LEU A 115 -3.17 -7.78 -4.62
C LEU A 115 -3.04 -7.42 -6.10
N HIS A 116 -2.31 -8.27 -6.82
CA HIS A 116 -2.18 -8.18 -8.27
C HIS A 116 -3.54 -8.32 -8.95
N LEU A 117 -3.70 -7.69 -10.10
CA LEU A 117 -4.94 -7.71 -10.88
C LEU A 117 -5.43 -9.14 -11.18
N SER A 118 -4.51 -10.07 -11.42
CA SER A 118 -4.87 -11.48 -11.66
C SER A 118 -5.66 -12.08 -10.50
N LEU A 119 -5.36 -11.69 -9.28
CA LEU A 119 -6.08 -12.15 -8.10
C LEU A 119 -7.44 -11.45 -7.95
N THR A 120 -7.49 -10.17 -8.25
CA THR A 120 -8.76 -9.44 -8.27
C THR A 120 -9.74 -10.07 -9.27
N LYS A 121 -9.25 -10.51 -10.42
CA LYS A 121 -10.08 -11.18 -11.44
C LYS A 121 -10.70 -12.51 -10.95
N MET A 122 -10.15 -13.10 -9.92
CA MET A 122 -10.75 -14.31 -9.32
C MET A 122 -12.13 -14.03 -8.72
N LEU A 123 -12.49 -12.79 -8.52
CA LEU A 123 -13.82 -12.39 -8.04
C LEU A 123 -14.92 -12.51 -9.12
N GLN A 124 -14.59 -12.97 -10.32
CA GLN A 124 -15.57 -13.11 -11.42
C GLN A 124 -16.56 -14.25 -11.21
N SER A 125 -16.24 -15.26 -10.40
CA SER A 125 -17.13 -16.37 -10.10
C SER A 125 -17.10 -16.70 -8.61
N GLU A 126 -18.12 -17.37 -8.14
CA GLU A 126 -18.18 -17.80 -6.73
C GLU A 126 -17.08 -18.79 -6.39
N GLN A 127 -16.81 -19.72 -7.30
CA GLN A 127 -15.78 -20.74 -7.08
C GLN A 127 -14.39 -20.11 -6.95
N SER A 128 -14.02 -19.24 -7.89
CA SER A 128 -12.71 -18.58 -7.83
C SER A 128 -12.64 -17.55 -6.70
N THR A 129 -13.76 -16.97 -6.30
CA THR A 129 -13.82 -16.11 -5.11
C THR A 129 -13.45 -16.89 -3.85
N GLN A 130 -13.95 -18.12 -3.73
CA GLN A 130 -13.61 -18.98 -2.60
C GLN A 130 -12.13 -19.35 -2.61
N GLU A 131 -11.58 -19.64 -3.77
CA GLU A 131 -10.13 -19.90 -3.92
C GLU A 131 -9.31 -18.67 -3.51
N LEU A 132 -9.75 -17.48 -3.89
CA LEU A 132 -9.10 -16.23 -3.48
C LEU A 132 -9.15 -16.06 -1.96
N GLN A 133 -10.30 -16.35 -1.34
CA GLN A 133 -10.43 -16.26 0.12
C GLN A 133 -9.46 -17.21 0.83
N GLU A 134 -9.25 -18.40 0.31
CA GLU A 134 -8.27 -19.34 0.85
C GLU A 134 -6.85 -18.79 0.76
N LYS A 135 -6.50 -18.16 -0.37
CA LYS A 135 -5.19 -17.49 -0.52
C LYS A 135 -5.03 -16.33 0.47
N ILE A 136 -6.05 -15.52 0.64
CA ILE A 136 -6.04 -14.40 1.57
C ILE A 136 -5.84 -14.89 3.00
N GLN A 137 -6.52 -15.95 3.39
CA GLN A 137 -6.33 -16.55 4.71
C GLN A 137 -4.90 -17.05 4.90
N MET A 138 -4.32 -17.67 3.87
CA MET A 138 -2.94 -18.12 3.92
C MET A 138 -1.98 -16.94 4.17
N PHE A 139 -2.20 -15.82 3.50
CA PHE A 139 -1.37 -14.62 3.72
C PHE A 139 -1.55 -14.05 5.14
N HIS A 140 -2.77 -14.05 5.66
CA HIS A 140 -3.03 -13.62 7.04
C HIS A 140 -2.35 -14.54 8.07
N GLU A 141 -2.24 -15.83 7.78
CA GLU A 141 -1.53 -16.77 8.65
C GLU A 141 -0.02 -16.51 8.67
N ILE A 142 0.54 -16.01 7.56
CA ILE A 142 1.94 -15.64 7.50
C ILE A 142 2.23 -14.44 8.41
N LYS A 143 1.42 -13.40 8.30
CA LYS A 143 1.55 -12.17 9.08
C LYS A 143 0.19 -11.48 9.23
N PRO A 144 0.00 -10.70 10.31
CA PRO A 144 -1.20 -9.88 10.46
C PRO A 144 -1.13 -8.64 9.57
N VAL A 145 -1.27 -8.83 8.26
CA VAL A 145 -1.24 -7.75 7.28
C VAL A 145 -2.64 -7.41 6.81
N GLU A 146 -2.86 -6.17 6.37
CA GLU A 146 -4.08 -5.82 5.66
C GLU A 146 -3.94 -6.23 4.20
N ILE A 147 -4.96 -6.89 3.69
CA ILE A 147 -5.06 -7.23 2.27
C ILE A 147 -5.97 -6.22 1.60
N MET A 148 -5.52 -5.66 0.50
CA MET A 148 -6.25 -4.65 -0.25
C MET A 148 -6.49 -5.11 -1.68
N LEU A 149 -7.72 -4.91 -2.15
CA LEU A 149 -8.12 -5.18 -3.52
C LEU A 149 -8.26 -3.88 -4.28
N ARG A 150 -7.88 -3.89 -5.55
CA ARG A 150 -7.96 -2.74 -6.45
C ARG A 150 -8.75 -3.10 -7.70
N ASP A 151 -9.14 -2.07 -8.44
CA ASP A 151 -9.72 -2.20 -9.78
C ASP A 151 -11.03 -2.98 -9.79
N LEU A 152 -11.87 -2.78 -8.77
CA LEU A 152 -13.21 -3.37 -8.69
C LEU A 152 -14.20 -2.56 -9.54
N ASN A 153 -13.94 -2.52 -10.85
CA ASN A 153 -14.71 -1.72 -11.79
C ASN A 153 -15.96 -2.42 -12.31
N ASP A 154 -16.03 -3.71 -12.11
CA ASP A 154 -17.16 -4.55 -12.53
C ASP A 154 -18.08 -4.84 -11.35
N MET A 155 -19.38 -4.79 -11.57
CA MET A 155 -20.37 -5.03 -10.52
C MET A 155 -20.24 -6.43 -9.90
N THR A 156 -19.89 -7.42 -10.72
CA THR A 156 -19.71 -8.80 -10.24
C THR A 156 -18.49 -8.89 -9.33
N LEU A 157 -17.38 -8.27 -9.71
CA LEU A 157 -16.18 -8.24 -8.88
C LEU A 157 -16.45 -7.54 -7.55
N PHE A 158 -17.13 -6.40 -7.62
CA PHE A 158 -17.45 -5.63 -6.43
C PHE A 158 -18.36 -6.41 -5.48
N ALA A 159 -19.40 -7.05 -6.02
CA ALA A 159 -20.33 -7.83 -5.21
C ALA A 159 -19.63 -9.02 -4.53
N ASN A 160 -18.78 -9.73 -5.27
CA ASN A 160 -18.07 -10.90 -4.72
C ASN A 160 -16.95 -10.50 -3.74
N ALA A 161 -16.43 -9.28 -3.83
CA ALA A 161 -15.41 -8.78 -2.92
C ALA A 161 -15.86 -8.78 -1.46
N TRP A 162 -17.16 -8.65 -1.20
CA TRP A 162 -17.72 -8.72 0.15
C TRP A 162 -17.57 -10.09 0.80
N ASN A 163 -17.29 -11.13 0.01
CA ASN A 163 -17.16 -12.50 0.49
C ASN A 163 -15.71 -12.86 0.85
N VAL A 164 -14.78 -11.93 0.72
CA VAL A 164 -13.37 -12.15 1.07
C VAL A 164 -12.95 -11.20 2.19
N ASP A 165 -12.00 -11.65 2.99
CA ASP A 165 -11.47 -10.89 4.11
C ASP A 165 -10.37 -9.94 3.64
N ALA A 166 -10.78 -8.91 2.92
CA ALA A 166 -9.87 -7.89 2.39
C ALA A 166 -10.57 -6.54 2.37
N ARG A 167 -9.81 -5.48 2.57
CA ARG A 167 -10.28 -4.14 2.28
C ARG A 167 -10.19 -3.89 0.78
N PHE A 168 -11.09 -3.10 0.26
CA PHE A 168 -11.02 -2.75 -1.14
C PHE A 168 -11.09 -1.25 -1.33
N ILE A 169 -10.30 -0.81 -2.30
CA ILE A 169 -10.34 0.55 -2.77
C ILE A 169 -11.44 0.59 -3.81
N GLN A 170 -12.52 1.30 -3.50
CA GLN A 170 -13.72 1.32 -4.33
C GLN A 170 -13.43 2.02 -5.66
N GLY A 171 -13.10 1.21 -6.66
CA GLY A 171 -12.89 1.70 -8.01
C GLY A 171 -12.01 2.94 -8.05
N ASP A 172 -12.42 3.90 -8.87
CA ASP A 172 -11.69 5.14 -9.03
C ASP A 172 -11.93 6.17 -7.92
N TYR A 173 -12.96 5.98 -7.10
CA TYR A 173 -13.38 7.06 -6.19
C TYR A 173 -12.38 7.29 -5.07
N PHE A 174 -11.95 6.23 -4.38
CA PHE A 174 -10.96 6.35 -3.30
C PHE A 174 -9.60 6.77 -3.84
N GLN A 175 -9.17 6.13 -4.94
CA GLN A 175 -7.93 6.51 -5.61
C GLN A 175 -7.95 7.96 -6.08
N LYS A 176 -9.05 8.40 -6.70
CA LYS A 176 -9.16 9.79 -7.15
C LYS A 176 -9.06 10.79 -6.01
N LYS A 177 -9.59 10.49 -4.84
CA LYS A 177 -9.45 11.38 -3.69
C LYS A 177 -8.00 11.52 -3.25
N LEU A 178 -7.25 10.41 -3.19
CA LEU A 178 -5.85 10.44 -2.84
C LEU A 178 -5.01 11.05 -3.95
N ASP A 179 -5.27 10.66 -5.19
CA ASP A 179 -4.60 11.22 -6.35
C ASP A 179 -4.87 12.71 -6.48
N HIS A 180 -6.08 13.15 -6.14
CA HIS A 180 -6.43 14.56 -6.15
C HIS A 180 -5.61 15.35 -5.13
N LEU A 181 -5.33 14.80 -3.96
CA LEU A 181 -4.44 15.43 -2.99
C LEU A 181 -3.02 15.58 -3.53
N ILE A 182 -2.57 14.66 -4.38
CA ILE A 182 -1.28 14.72 -5.06
C ILE A 182 -1.37 15.64 -6.28
N ASP A 183 -2.41 15.51 -7.10
CA ASP A 183 -2.59 16.23 -8.35
C ASP A 183 -2.75 17.74 -8.15
N VAL A 184 -3.39 18.16 -7.08
CA VAL A 184 -3.51 19.58 -6.71
C VAL A 184 -2.11 20.20 -6.56
N GLN A 185 -1.11 19.40 -6.23
CA GLN A 185 0.26 19.85 -6.10
C GLN A 185 1.01 19.82 -7.42
N ASP A 186 0.61 19.00 -8.37
CA ASP A 186 1.19 18.94 -9.71
C ASP A 186 0.72 20.09 -10.60
N GLN A 187 -0.39 20.70 -10.27
CA GLN A 187 -0.91 21.86 -10.98
C GLN A 187 -0.42 23.17 -10.40
#